data_7fc7e1dd13b608de0669436a4d538326
#
_entry.id   7fc7e1dd13b608de0669436a4d538326
#
_cell.length_a   1.000
_cell.length_b   1.000
_cell.length_c   1.000
_cell.angle_alpha   90.00
_cell.angle_beta   90.00
_cell.angle_gamma   90.00
#
_symmetry.space_group_name_H-M   'P 1'
#
loop_
_entity.id
_entity.type
_entity.pdbx_description
1 polymer ?
#
loop_
_entity_poly.entity_id
_entity_poly.type
_entity_poly.pdbx_seq_one_letter_code
_entity_poly.pdbx_strand_id
1 'polypeptide(L)'
;MLAGASCKSKKKAMEASNQASLEKVKQEQEAALRKQKEEEERRKALAEEERIRREAEAKAREPKARLEQYFNAIAGSSNVASANSSINEALSLFSSGDTPVLIVISEENGQKDYDRPTTIRDYLNYLKDQKKNFNKISNIQFDGSGRITELELTKQK
;
A
#
# COMPACT_ATOMS: atom_id res chain seq x y z
N MET A 1 43.78 43.41 59.13
CA MET A 1 42.72 42.41 59.22
C MET A 1 41.63 42.60 58.11
N LEU A 2 41.95 43.04 56.91
CA LEU A 2 40.98 43.29 55.86
C LEU A 2 41.05 42.30 54.71
N ALA A 3 41.91 41.29 54.76
CA ALA A 3 42.09 40.30 53.65
C ALA A 3 41.15 39.12 53.70
N GLY A 4 40.38 38.87 54.77
CA GLY A 4 39.47 37.72 54.86
C GLY A 4 38.08 37.93 54.28
N ALA A 5 37.62 39.16 54.09
CA ALA A 5 36.27 39.44 53.59
C ALA A 5 36.17 39.40 52.05
N SER A 6 37.28 39.65 51.36
CA SER A 6 37.31 39.64 49.89
C SER A 6 37.36 38.25 49.32
N CYS A 7 37.89 37.24 49.98
CA CYS A 7 37.94 35.86 49.57
C CYS A 7 36.55 35.15 49.65
N LYS A 8 35.71 35.45 50.63
CA LYS A 8 34.37 34.91 50.80
C LYS A 8 33.41 35.39 49.66
N SER A 9 33.52 36.61 49.22
CA SER A 9 32.75 37.25 48.20
C SER A 9 33.08 36.65 46.81
N LYS A 10 34.35 36.36 46.49
CA LYS A 10 34.78 35.69 45.26
C LYS A 10 34.33 34.24 45.20
N LYS A 11 34.37 33.50 46.32
CA LYS A 11 33.85 32.11 46.35
C LYS A 11 32.34 32.02 46.04
N LYS A 12 31.51 32.88 46.60
CA LYS A 12 30.08 32.97 46.37
C LYS A 12 29.79 33.33 44.92
N ALA A 13 30.51 34.20 44.28
CA ALA A 13 30.37 34.57 42.90
C ALA A 13 30.76 33.40 41.96
N MET A 14 31.80 32.64 42.28
CA MET A 14 32.19 31.45 41.52
C MET A 14 31.19 30.32 41.65
N GLU A 15 30.64 30.05 42.83
CA GLU A 15 29.59 29.03 43.03
C GLU A 15 28.31 29.39 42.31
N ALA A 16 27.87 30.64 42.32
CA ALA A 16 26.69 31.08 41.55
C ALA A 16 26.91 30.96 40.05
N SER A 17 28.11 31.30 39.54
CA SER A 17 28.46 31.13 38.12
C SER A 17 28.49 29.67 37.70
N ASN A 18 29.03 28.78 38.53
CA ASN A 18 29.07 27.33 38.27
C ASN A 18 27.66 26.71 38.28
N GLN A 19 26.79 27.14 39.22
CA GLN A 19 25.41 26.70 39.27
C GLN A 19 24.62 27.12 38.02
N ALA A 20 24.79 28.37 37.58
CA ALA A 20 24.15 28.86 36.36
C ALA A 20 24.65 28.11 35.10
N SER A 21 25.93 27.78 35.03
CA SER A 21 26.53 26.97 33.97
C SER A 21 25.98 25.53 33.96
N LEU A 22 25.84 24.92 35.13
CA LEU A 22 25.28 23.57 35.30
C LEU A 22 23.81 23.53 34.92
N GLU A 23 23.02 24.51 35.30
CA GLU A 23 21.61 24.63 34.89
C GLU A 23 21.47 24.78 33.38
N LYS A 24 22.31 25.59 32.75
CA LYS A 24 22.35 25.78 31.31
C LYS A 24 22.65 24.46 30.57
N VAL A 25 23.65 23.73 31.05
CA VAL A 25 24.02 22.41 30.49
C VAL A 25 22.88 21.41 30.66
N LYS A 26 22.23 21.37 31.82
CA LYS A 26 21.07 20.53 32.05
C LYS A 26 19.91 20.85 31.10
N GLN A 27 19.60 22.13 30.92
CA GLN A 27 18.55 22.57 29.99
C GLN A 27 18.88 22.20 28.56
N GLU A 28 20.12 22.35 28.13
CA GLU A 28 20.57 21.94 26.78
C GLU A 28 20.51 20.44 26.61
N GLN A 29 20.89 19.65 27.60
CA GLN A 29 20.78 18.18 27.56
C GLN A 29 19.33 17.73 27.52
N GLU A 30 18.47 18.35 28.34
CA GLU A 30 17.02 18.03 28.32
C GLU A 30 16.38 18.39 26.98
N ALA A 31 16.74 19.54 26.41
CA ALA A 31 16.25 19.95 25.08
C ALA A 31 16.74 19.01 24.00
N ALA A 32 18.02 18.59 24.05
CA ALA A 32 18.56 17.62 23.09
C ALA A 32 17.89 16.26 23.22
N LEU A 33 17.67 15.78 24.43
CA LEU A 33 16.98 14.52 24.70
C LEU A 33 15.53 14.56 24.22
N ARG A 34 14.85 15.70 24.45
CA ARG A 34 13.49 15.91 23.96
C ARG A 34 13.41 15.83 22.43
N LYS A 35 14.33 16.54 21.75
CA LYS A 35 14.43 16.50 20.28
C LYS A 35 14.69 15.10 19.76
N GLN A 36 15.59 14.36 20.39
CA GLN A 36 15.88 12.97 20.01
C GLN A 36 14.66 12.07 20.16
N LYS A 37 13.92 12.22 21.28
CA LYS A 37 12.69 11.45 21.50
C LYS A 37 11.61 11.78 20.46
N GLU A 38 11.40 13.07 20.19
CA GLU A 38 10.44 13.52 19.18
C GLU A 38 10.81 13.01 17.79
N GLU A 39 12.09 13.04 17.45
CA GLU A 39 12.58 12.53 16.18
C GLU A 39 12.44 11.02 16.06
N GLU A 40 12.73 10.29 17.14
CA GLU A 40 12.57 8.84 17.19
C GLU A 40 11.09 8.44 17.08
N GLU A 41 10.19 9.13 17.80
CA GLU A 41 8.76 8.90 17.72
C GLU A 41 8.23 9.19 16.31
N ARG A 42 8.66 10.28 15.70
CA ARG A 42 8.30 10.62 14.32
C ARG A 42 8.79 9.57 13.35
N ARG A 43 10.03 9.10 13.52
CA ARG A 43 10.58 8.04 12.66
C ARG A 43 9.82 6.74 12.81
N LYS A 44 9.45 6.35 14.03
CA LYS A 44 8.62 5.16 14.29
C LYS A 44 7.24 5.30 13.68
N ALA A 45 6.62 6.46 13.80
CA ALA A 45 5.30 6.73 13.20
C ALA A 45 5.34 6.64 11.67
N LEU A 46 6.38 7.21 11.04
CA LEU A 46 6.56 7.13 9.58
C LEU A 46 6.83 5.70 9.11
N ALA A 47 7.64 4.94 9.87
CA ALA A 47 7.92 3.54 9.55
C ALA A 47 6.66 2.69 9.66
N GLU A 48 5.82 2.92 10.67
CA GLU A 48 4.55 2.21 10.85
C GLU A 48 3.57 2.55 9.75
N GLU A 49 3.45 3.83 9.39
CA GLU A 49 2.60 4.28 8.30
C GLU A 49 3.03 3.65 6.97
N GLU A 50 4.34 3.61 6.69
CA GLU A 50 4.88 2.96 5.49
C GLU A 50 4.62 1.46 5.49
N ARG A 51 4.75 0.79 6.65
CA ARG A 51 4.44 -0.64 6.78
C ARG A 51 2.99 -0.94 6.46
N ILE A 52 2.07 -0.16 7.03
CA ILE A 52 0.62 -0.28 6.79
C ILE A 52 0.31 -0.08 5.30
N ARG A 53 0.92 0.94 4.69
CA ARG A 53 0.73 1.21 3.27
C ARG A 53 1.23 0.05 2.40
N ARG A 54 2.40 -0.50 2.69
CA ARG A 54 2.97 -1.64 1.95
C ARG A 54 2.12 -2.89 2.09
N GLU A 55 1.61 -3.17 3.28
CA GLU A 55 0.71 -4.30 3.51
C GLU A 55 -0.60 -4.13 2.75
N ALA A 56 -1.17 -2.92 2.74
CA ALA A 56 -2.39 -2.63 1.99
C ALA A 56 -2.17 -2.78 0.48
N GLU A 57 -1.05 -2.29 -0.04
CA GLU A 57 -0.67 -2.45 -1.46
C GLU A 57 -0.46 -3.92 -1.83
N ALA A 58 0.21 -4.69 -0.96
CA ALA A 58 0.43 -6.12 -1.18
C ALA A 58 -0.90 -6.90 -1.20
N LYS A 59 -1.82 -6.60 -0.30
CA LYS A 59 -3.16 -7.20 -0.26
C LYS A 59 -3.96 -6.83 -1.51
N ALA A 60 -3.85 -5.60 -1.99
CA ALA A 60 -4.53 -5.15 -3.20
C ALA A 60 -3.98 -5.83 -4.46
N ARG A 61 -2.68 -6.17 -4.48
CA ARG A 61 -2.04 -6.88 -5.60
C ARG A 61 -2.34 -8.36 -5.65
N GLU A 62 -2.53 -8.99 -4.50
CA GLU A 62 -2.74 -10.43 -4.41
C GLU A 62 -3.93 -10.93 -5.24
N PRO A 63 -5.15 -10.35 -5.15
CA PRO A 63 -6.26 -10.74 -5.99
C PRO A 63 -6.02 -10.53 -7.47
N LYS A 64 -5.36 -9.43 -7.84
CA LYS A 64 -5.01 -9.12 -9.21
C LYS A 64 -4.06 -10.16 -9.80
N ALA A 65 -2.99 -10.49 -9.09
CA ALA A 65 -2.01 -11.48 -9.51
C ALA A 65 -2.65 -12.87 -9.66
N ARG A 66 -3.53 -13.23 -8.73
CA ARG A 66 -4.25 -14.50 -8.74
C ARG A 66 -5.18 -14.62 -9.94
N LEU A 67 -5.92 -13.56 -10.25
CA LEU A 67 -6.76 -13.50 -11.44
C LEU A 67 -5.96 -13.61 -12.72
N GLU A 68 -4.84 -12.90 -12.82
CA GLU A 68 -3.96 -12.98 -13.99
C GLU A 68 -3.43 -14.40 -14.20
N GLN A 69 -3.09 -15.11 -13.13
CA GLN A 69 -2.68 -16.51 -13.19
C GLN A 69 -3.80 -17.39 -13.77
N TYR A 70 -5.05 -17.20 -13.31
CA TYR A 70 -6.19 -17.95 -13.86
C TYR A 70 -6.45 -17.62 -15.31
N PHE A 71 -6.38 -16.34 -15.68
CA PHE A 71 -6.57 -15.93 -17.08
C PHE A 71 -5.53 -16.56 -17.99
N ASN A 72 -4.27 -16.55 -17.57
CA ASN A 72 -3.19 -17.16 -18.32
C ASN A 72 -3.32 -18.70 -18.39
N ALA A 73 -3.74 -19.33 -17.29
CA ALA A 73 -3.97 -20.77 -17.24
C ALA A 73 -5.11 -21.19 -18.18
N ILE A 74 -6.20 -20.43 -18.21
CA ILE A 74 -7.33 -20.69 -19.10
C ILE A 74 -6.91 -20.52 -20.56
N ALA A 75 -6.26 -19.40 -20.87
CA ALA A 75 -5.81 -19.09 -22.24
C ALA A 75 -4.74 -20.07 -22.73
N GLY A 76 -3.88 -20.55 -21.83
CA GLY A 76 -2.80 -21.47 -22.15
C GLY A 76 -3.15 -22.96 -22.02
N SER A 77 -4.40 -23.30 -21.70
CA SER A 77 -4.80 -24.70 -21.48
C SER A 77 -4.65 -25.55 -22.71
N SER A 78 -4.11 -26.74 -22.55
CA SER A 78 -3.92 -27.70 -23.66
C SER A 78 -5.19 -28.47 -24.02
N ASN A 79 -6.18 -28.53 -23.11
CA ASN A 79 -7.44 -29.21 -23.31
C ASN A 79 -8.62 -28.50 -22.64
N VAL A 80 -9.83 -28.83 -23.08
CA VAL A 80 -11.07 -28.21 -22.62
C VAL A 80 -11.33 -28.52 -21.12
N ALA A 81 -11.06 -29.74 -20.69
CA ALA A 81 -11.29 -30.13 -19.29
C ALA A 81 -10.44 -29.32 -18.33
N SER A 82 -9.17 -29.09 -18.64
CA SER A 82 -8.25 -28.28 -17.87
C SER A 82 -8.68 -26.80 -17.84
N ALA A 83 -9.09 -26.27 -18.99
CA ALA A 83 -9.62 -24.90 -19.10
C ALA A 83 -10.88 -24.72 -18.25
N ASN A 84 -11.83 -25.64 -18.33
CA ASN A 84 -13.07 -25.60 -17.56
C ASN A 84 -12.81 -25.67 -16.04
N SER A 85 -11.85 -26.48 -15.61
CA SER A 85 -11.45 -26.56 -14.22
C SER A 85 -10.91 -25.19 -13.72
N SER A 86 -10.05 -24.56 -14.49
CA SER A 86 -9.52 -23.23 -14.18
C SER A 86 -10.61 -22.15 -14.18
N ILE A 87 -11.57 -22.25 -15.10
CA ILE A 87 -12.75 -21.36 -15.17
C ILE A 87 -13.57 -21.49 -13.89
N ASN A 88 -13.87 -22.70 -13.45
CA ASN A 88 -14.64 -22.92 -12.22
C ASN A 88 -13.93 -22.39 -10.97
N GLU A 89 -12.62 -22.57 -10.89
CA GLU A 89 -11.82 -22.01 -9.80
C GLU A 89 -11.83 -20.48 -9.82
N ALA A 90 -11.66 -19.88 -11.00
CA ALA A 90 -11.69 -18.43 -11.17
C ALA A 90 -13.06 -17.85 -10.81
N LEU A 91 -14.16 -18.50 -11.19
CA LEU A 91 -15.51 -18.07 -10.88
C LEU A 91 -15.77 -18.02 -9.37
N SER A 92 -15.09 -18.84 -8.58
CA SER A 92 -15.24 -18.83 -7.13
C SER A 92 -14.75 -17.53 -6.47
N LEU A 93 -13.94 -16.74 -7.17
CA LEU A 93 -13.47 -15.44 -6.70
C LEU A 93 -14.50 -14.32 -6.90
N PHE A 94 -15.51 -14.55 -7.70
CA PHE A 94 -16.53 -13.56 -8.06
C PHE A 94 -17.82 -13.78 -7.28
N SER A 95 -18.60 -12.72 -7.12
CA SER A 95 -19.89 -12.79 -6.42
C SER A 95 -20.90 -13.66 -7.20
N SER A 96 -20.83 -13.63 -8.53
CA SER A 96 -21.62 -14.51 -9.41
C SER A 96 -20.94 -14.63 -10.77
N GLY A 97 -21.35 -15.61 -11.59
CA GLY A 97 -20.89 -15.74 -12.97
C GLY A 97 -21.36 -14.58 -13.87
N ASP A 98 -22.36 -13.84 -13.44
CA ASP A 98 -22.90 -12.68 -14.16
C ASP A 98 -22.22 -11.36 -13.77
N THR A 99 -21.19 -11.41 -12.94
CA THR A 99 -20.39 -10.24 -12.55
C THR A 99 -19.93 -9.48 -13.80
N PRO A 100 -20.19 -8.15 -13.88
CA PRO A 100 -19.85 -7.39 -15.09
C PRO A 100 -18.34 -7.26 -15.26
N VAL A 101 -17.92 -7.41 -16.51
CA VAL A 101 -16.55 -7.18 -16.97
C VAL A 101 -16.58 -6.04 -17.97
N LEU A 102 -15.86 -4.97 -17.65
CA LEU A 102 -15.73 -3.79 -18.50
C LEU A 102 -14.36 -3.80 -19.17
N ILE A 103 -14.33 -3.63 -20.47
CA ILE A 103 -13.08 -3.61 -21.24
C ILE A 103 -12.86 -2.22 -21.82
N VAL A 104 -11.79 -1.56 -21.40
CA VAL A 104 -11.39 -0.25 -21.90
C VAL A 104 -10.63 -0.45 -23.22
N ILE A 105 -11.17 0.07 -24.31
CA ILE A 105 -10.55 -0.03 -25.64
C ILE A 105 -9.69 1.18 -25.97
N SER A 106 -10.01 2.34 -25.41
CA SER A 106 -9.21 3.56 -25.56
C SER A 106 -9.42 4.51 -24.39
N GLU A 107 -8.42 5.34 -24.13
CA GLU A 107 -8.49 6.40 -23.13
C GLU A 107 -7.86 7.67 -23.69
N GLU A 108 -8.66 8.75 -23.81
CA GLU A 108 -8.22 10.05 -24.28
C GLU A 108 -8.76 11.14 -23.34
N ASN A 109 -7.86 12.01 -22.86
CA ASN A 109 -8.20 13.17 -22.02
C ASN A 109 -8.99 12.80 -20.75
N GLY A 110 -8.68 11.65 -20.15
CA GLY A 110 -9.36 11.15 -18.97
C GLY A 110 -10.70 10.50 -19.23
N GLN A 111 -11.13 10.44 -20.48
CA GLN A 111 -12.34 9.71 -20.89
C GLN A 111 -11.97 8.32 -21.38
N LYS A 112 -12.66 7.31 -20.83
CA LYS A 112 -12.46 5.92 -21.20
C LYS A 112 -13.59 5.48 -22.12
N ASP A 113 -13.24 4.90 -23.25
CA ASP A 113 -14.19 4.22 -24.13
C ASP A 113 -14.21 2.75 -23.81
N TYR A 114 -15.38 2.23 -23.53
CA TYR A 114 -15.58 0.83 -23.17
C TYR A 114 -16.13 0.04 -24.36
N ASP A 115 -15.70 -1.20 -24.48
CA ASP A 115 -16.33 -2.18 -25.34
C ASP A 115 -17.68 -2.59 -24.73
N ARG A 116 -18.49 -3.36 -25.47
CA ARG A 116 -19.76 -3.88 -24.97
C ARG A 116 -19.52 -4.64 -23.66
N PRO A 117 -20.23 -4.31 -22.56
CA PRO A 117 -20.07 -5.03 -21.31
C PRO A 117 -20.36 -6.52 -21.47
N THR A 118 -19.53 -7.35 -20.84
CA THR A 118 -19.71 -8.79 -20.81
C THR A 118 -19.77 -9.28 -19.36
N THR A 119 -20.07 -10.55 -19.16
CA THR A 119 -20.02 -11.19 -17.85
C THR A 119 -18.69 -11.91 -17.68
N ILE A 120 -18.32 -12.18 -16.42
CA ILE A 120 -17.09 -12.93 -16.16
C ILE A 120 -17.14 -14.34 -16.76
N ARG A 121 -18.29 -14.99 -16.73
CA ARG A 121 -18.47 -16.32 -17.34
C ARG A 121 -18.18 -16.29 -18.83
N ASP A 122 -18.77 -15.35 -19.53
CA ASP A 122 -18.56 -15.20 -20.97
C ASP A 122 -17.14 -14.82 -21.32
N TYR A 123 -16.54 -13.94 -20.50
CA TYR A 123 -15.15 -13.54 -20.70
C TYR A 123 -14.16 -14.69 -20.52
N LEU A 124 -14.35 -15.53 -19.50
CA LEU A 124 -13.50 -16.70 -19.28
C LEU A 124 -13.64 -17.73 -20.39
N ASN A 125 -14.84 -17.93 -20.90
CA ASN A 125 -15.07 -18.78 -22.09
C ASN A 125 -14.42 -18.19 -23.33
N TYR A 126 -14.45 -16.86 -23.48
CA TYR A 126 -13.75 -16.17 -24.56
C TYR A 126 -12.25 -16.44 -24.50
N LEU A 127 -11.62 -16.34 -23.32
CA LEU A 127 -10.20 -16.67 -23.14
C LEU A 127 -9.89 -18.12 -23.54
N LYS A 128 -10.76 -19.03 -23.16
CA LYS A 128 -10.63 -20.45 -23.53
C LYS A 128 -10.64 -20.64 -25.04
N ASP A 129 -11.57 -19.98 -25.72
CA ASP A 129 -11.74 -20.09 -27.17
C ASP A 129 -10.62 -19.41 -27.96
N GLN A 130 -10.20 -18.23 -27.52
CA GLN A 130 -9.15 -17.46 -28.20
C GLN A 130 -7.74 -17.97 -27.91
N LYS A 131 -7.53 -18.66 -26.79
CA LYS A 131 -6.22 -19.17 -26.33
C LYS A 131 -5.15 -18.10 -26.16
N LYS A 132 -5.58 -16.84 -25.97
CA LYS A 132 -4.68 -15.70 -25.74
C LYS A 132 -5.37 -14.73 -24.78
N ASN A 133 -4.56 -14.11 -23.94
CA ASN A 133 -5.00 -13.04 -23.04
C ASN A 133 -4.49 -11.69 -23.58
N PHE A 134 -5.39 -10.91 -24.17
CA PHE A 134 -5.08 -9.61 -24.74
C PHE A 134 -5.33 -8.44 -23.79
N ASN A 135 -5.85 -8.71 -22.60
CA ASN A 135 -6.30 -7.67 -21.70
C ASN A 135 -5.52 -7.71 -20.39
N LYS A 136 -5.30 -6.52 -19.84
CA LYS A 136 -4.65 -6.31 -18.56
C LYS A 136 -5.68 -5.85 -17.54
N ILE A 137 -5.59 -6.37 -16.31
CA ILE A 137 -6.48 -5.96 -15.23
C ILE A 137 -6.12 -4.53 -14.80
N SER A 138 -7.07 -3.62 -14.89
CA SER A 138 -6.87 -2.22 -14.46
C SER A 138 -7.55 -1.88 -13.15
N ASN A 139 -8.71 -2.48 -12.86
CA ASN A 139 -9.40 -2.24 -11.59
C ASN A 139 -10.25 -3.44 -11.20
N ILE A 140 -10.39 -3.67 -9.89
CA ILE A 140 -11.21 -4.74 -9.31
C ILE A 140 -12.02 -4.14 -8.18
N GLN A 141 -13.34 -4.36 -8.16
CA GLN A 141 -14.21 -3.99 -7.05
C GLN A 141 -14.65 -5.23 -6.29
N PHE A 142 -14.70 -5.13 -4.97
CA PHE A 142 -15.05 -6.22 -4.08
C PHE A 142 -16.28 -5.89 -3.26
N ASP A 143 -17.01 -6.92 -2.84
CA ASP A 143 -18.09 -6.78 -1.86
C ASP A 143 -17.56 -6.95 -0.42
N GLY A 144 -18.45 -6.88 0.56
CA GLY A 144 -18.09 -7.03 1.97
C GLY A 144 -17.56 -8.41 2.35
N SER A 145 -17.79 -9.44 1.52
CA SER A 145 -17.28 -10.80 1.72
C SER A 145 -15.93 -11.04 1.05
N GLY A 146 -15.42 -10.07 0.30
CA GLY A 146 -14.17 -10.19 -0.44
C GLY A 146 -14.29 -10.81 -1.81
N ARG A 147 -15.51 -11.00 -2.31
CA ARG A 147 -15.74 -11.47 -3.67
C ARG A 147 -15.81 -10.31 -4.65
N ILE A 148 -15.42 -10.57 -5.88
CA ILE A 148 -15.35 -9.55 -6.93
C ILE A 148 -16.74 -9.25 -7.46
N THR A 149 -17.12 -7.97 -7.47
CA THR A 149 -18.40 -7.49 -7.97
C THR A 149 -18.31 -6.76 -9.30
N GLU A 150 -17.12 -6.33 -9.69
CA GLU A 150 -16.87 -5.69 -10.98
C GLU A 150 -15.39 -5.83 -11.34
N LEU A 151 -15.14 -6.07 -12.60
CA LEU A 151 -13.79 -6.18 -13.14
C LEU A 151 -13.63 -5.23 -14.31
N GLU A 152 -12.57 -4.41 -14.27
CA GLU A 152 -12.21 -3.52 -15.37
C GLU A 152 -10.89 -4.00 -15.99
N LEU A 153 -10.92 -4.21 -17.28
CA LEU A 153 -9.78 -4.63 -18.08
C LEU A 153 -9.41 -3.54 -19.08
N THR A 154 -8.13 -3.47 -19.41
CA THR A 154 -7.63 -2.56 -20.46
C THR A 154 -6.98 -3.41 -21.54
N LYS A 155 -7.33 -3.13 -22.78
CA LYS A 155 -6.76 -3.83 -23.92
C LYS A 155 -5.27 -3.52 -24.02
N GLN A 156 -4.44 -4.57 -24.09
CA GLN A 156 -3.00 -4.42 -24.32
C GLN A 156 -2.73 -4.04 -25.76
N LYS A 157 -1.90 -3.03 -25.92
CA LYS A 157 -1.41 -2.63 -27.24
C LYS A 157 -0.20 -3.46 -27.66
#